data_33e433253cddcf185a4d15649dcb7139
#
_entry.id   33e433253cddcf185a4d15649dcb7139
#
_cell.length_a   1.000
_cell.length_b   1.000
_cell.length_c   1.000
_cell.angle_alpha   90.00
_cell.angle_beta   90.00
_cell.angle_gamma   90.00
#
_symmetry.space_group_name_H-M   'P 1'
#
loop_
_entity.id
_entity.type
_entity.pdbx_description
1 polymer ?
#
loop_
_entity_poly.entity_id
_entity_poly.type
_entity_poly.pdbx_seq_one_letter_code
_entity_poly.pdbx_strand_id
1 'polypeptide(L)'
;MANRAVSKWVNDTGLKFLASIGVESGNVVLDFGCGDGHYALPAAKLVGDDGIVYAIDKNTERLSQLKGNIEQVGAKNIALINGQSQIPLQDNSIDLALCYDVIHFMNIDERNLTYKEINRILKNNGIFSVYPKHHKNNYPLMKLANMELNDVIREINESGLLLHQKFTGELLHDDYIERGYVLNFRKGEDRAVDRY
;
A
#
# COMPACT_ATOMS: atom_id res chain seq x y z
N MET A 1 -6.75 -25.93 -0.97
CA MET A 1 -6.42 -25.68 0.44
C MET A 1 -5.77 -24.30 0.49
N ALA A 2 -6.24 -23.40 1.35
CA ALA A 2 -5.59 -22.10 1.51
C ALA A 2 -4.14 -22.31 1.94
N ASN A 3 -3.19 -21.58 1.32
CA ASN A 3 -1.78 -21.64 1.71
C ASN A 3 -1.65 -21.25 3.19
N ARG A 4 -0.91 -22.06 3.97
CA ARG A 4 -0.75 -21.87 5.42
C ARG A 4 -0.12 -20.50 5.76
N ALA A 5 0.81 -20.02 4.93
CA ALA A 5 1.46 -18.72 5.11
C ALA A 5 0.44 -17.57 4.92
N VAL A 6 -0.33 -17.60 3.85
CA VAL A 6 -1.41 -16.63 3.58
C VAL A 6 -2.44 -16.63 4.70
N SER A 7 -2.92 -17.81 5.13
CA SER A 7 -3.89 -17.90 6.23
C SER A 7 -3.34 -17.33 7.54
N LYS A 8 -2.07 -17.61 7.87
CA LYS A 8 -1.40 -17.06 9.06
C LYS A 8 -1.25 -15.53 8.94
N TRP A 9 -0.90 -15.05 7.74
CA TRP A 9 -0.76 -13.62 7.48
C TRP A 9 -2.10 -12.89 7.70
N VAL A 10 -3.15 -13.32 7.03
CA VAL A 10 -4.47 -12.66 7.08
C VAL A 10 -5.10 -12.69 8.48
N ASN A 11 -4.76 -13.69 9.33
CA ASN A 11 -5.41 -13.87 10.62
C ASN A 11 -4.55 -13.54 11.84
N ASP A 12 -3.24 -13.31 11.67
CA ASP A 12 -2.32 -13.07 12.81
C ASP A 12 -1.19 -12.10 12.43
N THR A 13 -0.18 -12.56 11.67
CA THR A 13 1.06 -11.79 11.49
C THR A 13 0.87 -10.51 10.68
N GLY A 14 -0.02 -10.53 9.68
CA GLY A 14 -0.38 -9.32 8.91
C GLY A 14 -1.14 -8.28 9.71
N LEU A 15 -2.00 -8.72 10.65
CA LEU A 15 -2.67 -7.81 11.59
C LEU A 15 -1.63 -7.07 12.45
N LYS A 16 -0.70 -7.82 13.06
CA LYS A 16 0.37 -7.24 13.89
C LYS A 16 1.25 -6.29 13.11
N PHE A 17 1.58 -6.67 11.87
CA PHE A 17 2.38 -5.84 10.98
C PHE A 17 1.64 -4.53 10.65
N LEU A 18 0.40 -4.59 10.18
CA LEU A 18 -0.37 -3.40 9.81
C LEU A 18 -0.63 -2.47 11.01
N ALA A 19 -0.91 -3.03 12.18
CA ALA A 19 -1.01 -2.24 13.42
C ALA A 19 0.31 -1.52 13.74
N SER A 20 1.46 -2.18 13.52
CA SER A 20 2.78 -1.58 13.78
C SER A 20 3.15 -0.42 12.87
N ILE A 21 2.51 -0.29 11.70
CA ILE A 21 2.69 0.83 10.78
C ILE A 21 1.60 1.90 10.92
N GLY A 22 0.67 1.75 11.86
CA GLY A 22 -0.32 2.76 12.21
C GLY A 22 -1.73 2.51 11.69
N VAL A 23 -2.09 1.30 11.23
CA VAL A 23 -3.49 0.97 10.93
C VAL A 23 -4.24 0.77 12.23
N GLU A 24 -5.29 1.58 12.43
CA GLU A 24 -6.10 1.63 13.66
C GLU A 24 -7.59 1.57 13.34
N SER A 25 -8.40 1.29 14.37
CA SER A 25 -9.87 1.31 14.26
C SER A 25 -10.38 2.65 13.75
N GLY A 26 -11.34 2.63 12.83
CA GLY A 26 -11.92 3.82 12.20
C GLY A 26 -11.10 4.43 11.06
N ASN A 27 -9.90 3.91 10.77
CA ASN A 27 -9.11 4.43 9.65
C ASN A 27 -9.78 4.20 8.29
N VAL A 28 -9.53 5.12 7.39
CA VAL A 28 -9.77 4.97 5.94
C VAL A 28 -8.45 4.57 5.29
N VAL A 29 -8.37 3.33 4.81
CA VAL A 29 -7.14 2.75 4.26
C VAL A 29 -7.30 2.55 2.75
N LEU A 30 -6.25 2.86 1.99
CA LEU A 30 -6.09 2.46 0.60
C LEU A 30 -5.11 1.28 0.51
N ASP A 31 -5.50 0.21 -0.15
CA ASP A 31 -4.59 -0.87 -0.61
C ASP A 31 -4.44 -0.75 -2.13
N PHE A 32 -3.32 -0.15 -2.56
CA PHE A 32 -3.03 0.12 -3.97
C PHE A 32 -2.24 -1.03 -4.59
N GLY A 33 -2.83 -1.68 -5.61
CA GLY A 33 -2.36 -2.94 -6.17
C GLY A 33 -2.71 -4.11 -5.27
N CYS A 34 -3.95 -4.14 -4.79
CA CYS A 34 -4.41 -5.05 -3.74
C CYS A 34 -4.36 -6.54 -4.10
N GLY A 35 -4.26 -6.90 -5.37
CA GLY A 35 -4.24 -8.28 -5.82
C GLY A 35 -5.41 -9.09 -5.25
N ASP A 36 -5.10 -10.24 -4.65
CA ASP A 36 -6.09 -11.15 -4.03
C ASP A 36 -6.49 -10.73 -2.60
N GLY A 37 -6.01 -9.55 -2.15
CA GLY A 37 -6.41 -8.93 -0.87
C GLY A 37 -5.58 -9.33 0.34
N HIS A 38 -4.35 -9.75 0.14
CA HIS A 38 -3.48 -10.18 1.23
C HIS A 38 -3.24 -9.10 2.29
N TYR A 39 -3.27 -7.83 1.90
CA TYR A 39 -3.17 -6.69 2.82
C TYR A 39 -4.53 -6.06 3.11
N ALA A 40 -5.45 -6.01 2.13
CA ALA A 40 -6.79 -5.47 2.32
C ALA A 40 -7.60 -6.22 3.38
N LEU A 41 -7.56 -7.56 3.39
CA LEU A 41 -8.34 -8.37 4.33
C LEU A 41 -7.92 -8.17 5.81
N PRO A 42 -6.63 -8.24 6.19
CA PRO A 42 -6.22 -7.92 7.55
C PRO A 42 -6.41 -6.43 7.89
N ALA A 43 -6.23 -5.51 6.93
CA ALA A 43 -6.52 -4.09 7.16
C ALA A 43 -8.00 -3.88 7.53
N ALA A 44 -8.93 -4.51 6.81
CA ALA A 44 -10.36 -4.42 7.09
C ALA A 44 -10.74 -4.92 8.49
N LYS A 45 -10.07 -5.95 8.98
CA LYS A 45 -10.26 -6.44 10.37
C LYS A 45 -9.80 -5.43 11.40
N LEU A 46 -8.68 -4.73 11.13
CA LEU A 46 -8.13 -3.73 12.06
C LEU A 46 -8.94 -2.46 12.10
N VAL A 47 -9.37 -1.95 10.93
CA VAL A 47 -10.15 -0.71 10.89
C VAL A 47 -11.56 -0.88 11.46
N GLY A 48 -12.08 -2.12 11.49
CA GLY A 48 -13.38 -2.43 12.07
C GLY A 48 -14.57 -1.81 11.34
N ASP A 49 -15.74 -1.81 11.99
CA ASP A 49 -16.99 -1.37 11.36
C ASP A 49 -17.05 0.15 11.12
N ASP A 50 -16.27 0.94 11.85
CA ASP A 50 -16.19 2.40 11.71
C ASP A 50 -15.16 2.86 10.66
N GLY A 51 -14.35 1.93 10.11
CA GLY A 51 -13.36 2.17 9.09
C GLY A 51 -13.72 1.55 7.74
N ILE A 52 -12.95 1.89 6.72
CA ILE A 52 -13.12 1.34 5.36
C ILE A 52 -11.78 1.09 4.69
N VAL A 53 -11.69 0.04 3.88
CA VAL A 53 -10.55 -0.24 3.00
C VAL A 53 -10.98 -0.06 1.55
N TYR A 54 -10.33 0.83 0.84
CA TYR A 54 -10.41 0.92 -0.62
C TYR A 54 -9.34 0.03 -1.23
N ALA A 55 -9.73 -1.02 -1.94
CA ALA A 55 -8.82 -1.97 -2.57
C ALA A 55 -8.82 -1.72 -4.09
N ILE A 56 -7.70 -1.20 -4.61
CA ILE A 56 -7.54 -0.86 -6.03
C ILE A 56 -6.61 -1.85 -6.71
N ASP A 57 -7.02 -2.38 -7.85
CA ASP A 57 -6.17 -3.12 -8.78
C ASP A 57 -6.62 -2.89 -10.23
N LYS A 58 -5.66 -2.97 -11.17
CA LYS A 58 -5.95 -2.93 -12.61
C LYS A 58 -6.42 -4.26 -13.16
N ASN A 59 -6.11 -5.35 -12.46
CA ASN A 59 -6.42 -6.70 -12.88
C ASN A 59 -7.80 -7.12 -12.36
N THR A 60 -8.77 -7.19 -13.25
CA THR A 60 -10.17 -7.56 -12.94
C THR A 60 -10.32 -8.98 -12.42
N GLU A 61 -9.44 -9.91 -12.83
CA GLU A 61 -9.46 -11.30 -12.34
C GLU A 61 -9.04 -11.36 -10.86
N ARG A 62 -7.99 -10.59 -10.49
CA ARG A 62 -7.56 -10.43 -9.10
C ARG A 62 -8.67 -9.80 -8.24
N LEU A 63 -9.32 -8.75 -8.73
CA LEU A 63 -10.45 -8.15 -8.02
C LEU A 63 -11.63 -9.12 -7.87
N SER A 64 -11.89 -9.96 -8.87
CA SER A 64 -12.92 -11.01 -8.77
C SER A 64 -12.55 -12.06 -7.70
N GLN A 65 -11.28 -12.45 -7.64
CA GLN A 65 -10.79 -13.35 -6.60
C GLN A 65 -10.92 -12.71 -5.21
N LEU A 66 -10.51 -11.46 -5.06
CA LEU A 66 -10.67 -10.71 -3.81
C LEU A 66 -12.13 -10.59 -3.39
N LYS A 67 -13.04 -10.36 -4.34
CA LYS A 67 -14.49 -10.36 -4.04
C LYS A 67 -14.95 -11.68 -3.42
N GLY A 68 -14.53 -12.82 -3.98
CA GLY A 68 -14.82 -14.13 -3.41
C GLY A 68 -14.24 -14.31 -2.01
N ASN A 69 -13.01 -13.82 -1.77
CA ASN A 69 -12.38 -13.86 -0.46
C ASN A 69 -13.13 -12.98 0.56
N ILE A 70 -13.60 -11.79 0.16
CA ILE A 70 -14.43 -10.89 0.99
C ILE A 70 -15.73 -11.58 1.40
N GLU A 71 -16.44 -12.19 0.46
CA GLU A 71 -17.68 -12.93 0.72
C GLU A 71 -17.44 -14.11 1.68
N GLN A 72 -16.35 -14.85 1.49
CA GLN A 72 -15.99 -15.98 2.34
C GLN A 72 -15.73 -15.58 3.81
N VAL A 73 -15.08 -14.43 4.04
CA VAL A 73 -14.80 -13.95 5.40
C VAL A 73 -15.89 -13.05 5.98
N GLY A 74 -16.89 -12.67 5.16
CA GLY A 74 -18.01 -11.83 5.57
C GLY A 74 -17.63 -10.38 5.85
N ALA A 75 -16.53 -9.86 5.28
CA ALA A 75 -16.12 -8.48 5.45
C ALA A 75 -17.09 -7.53 4.73
N LYS A 76 -17.48 -6.42 5.39
CA LYS A 76 -18.46 -5.46 4.85
C LYS A 76 -17.85 -4.09 4.57
N ASN A 77 -16.61 -3.88 4.96
CA ASN A 77 -15.90 -2.61 4.95
C ASN A 77 -14.74 -2.59 3.94
N ILE A 78 -14.85 -3.32 2.83
CA ILE A 78 -13.92 -3.27 1.71
C ILE A 78 -14.67 -2.84 0.45
N ALA A 79 -14.21 -1.75 -0.16
CA ALA A 79 -14.70 -1.25 -1.45
C ALA A 79 -13.69 -1.57 -2.55
N LEU A 80 -14.12 -2.32 -3.58
CA LEU A 80 -13.28 -2.70 -4.71
C LEU A 80 -13.33 -1.62 -5.80
N ILE A 81 -12.17 -1.21 -6.31
CA ILE A 81 -12.04 -0.22 -7.36
C ILE A 81 -11.16 -0.81 -8.48
N ASN A 82 -11.71 -0.87 -9.70
CA ASN A 82 -10.89 -1.18 -10.87
C ASN A 82 -10.22 0.11 -11.36
N GLY A 83 -8.90 0.16 -11.28
CA GLY A 83 -8.15 1.35 -11.64
C GLY A 83 -6.65 1.17 -11.55
N GLN A 84 -5.91 2.16 -12.03
CA GLN A 84 -4.44 2.11 -12.02
C GLN A 84 -3.84 3.41 -11.46
N SER A 85 -3.68 4.45 -12.29
CA SER A 85 -2.87 5.62 -11.91
C SER A 85 -3.72 6.79 -11.41
N GLN A 86 -4.95 6.91 -11.86
CA GLN A 86 -5.90 7.91 -11.35
C GLN A 86 -6.76 7.28 -10.27
N ILE A 87 -6.66 7.80 -9.05
CA ILE A 87 -7.37 7.24 -7.90
C ILE A 87 -8.69 8.01 -7.72
N PRO A 88 -9.87 7.38 -7.89
CA PRO A 88 -11.17 8.05 -7.83
C PRO A 88 -11.63 8.30 -6.38
N LEU A 89 -10.74 8.86 -5.56
CA LEU A 89 -10.99 9.21 -4.17
C LEU A 89 -10.76 10.72 -3.96
N GLN A 90 -11.43 11.28 -2.96
CA GLN A 90 -11.33 12.70 -2.64
C GLN A 90 -9.96 13.07 -2.07
N ASP A 91 -9.56 14.31 -2.25
CA ASP A 91 -8.38 14.88 -1.63
C ASP A 91 -8.47 14.78 -0.09
N ASN A 92 -7.36 14.51 0.57
CA ASN A 92 -7.26 14.47 2.03
C ASN A 92 -8.31 13.55 2.70
N SER A 93 -8.60 12.40 2.09
CA SER A 93 -9.62 11.45 2.58
C SER A 93 -9.04 10.17 3.20
N ILE A 94 -7.77 9.84 2.96
CA ILE A 94 -7.13 8.58 3.34
C ILE A 94 -6.17 8.80 4.52
N ASP A 95 -6.30 7.96 5.55
CA ASP A 95 -5.40 7.96 6.71
C ASP A 95 -4.09 7.23 6.39
N LEU A 96 -4.19 6.10 5.67
CA LEU A 96 -3.04 5.28 5.34
C LEU A 96 -3.19 4.62 3.96
N ALA A 97 -2.18 4.78 3.11
CA ALA A 97 -2.09 4.13 1.81
C ALA A 97 -0.98 3.07 1.83
N LEU A 98 -1.32 1.85 1.44
CA LEU A 98 -0.42 0.71 1.26
C LEU A 98 -0.07 0.59 -0.23
N CYS A 99 1.20 0.32 -0.54
CA CYS A 99 1.65 0.00 -1.89
C CYS A 99 2.76 -1.06 -1.80
N TYR A 100 2.35 -2.30 -1.68
CA TYR A 100 3.23 -3.41 -1.42
C TYR A 100 3.35 -4.32 -2.63
N ASP A 101 4.61 -4.55 -3.06
CA ASP A 101 4.91 -5.42 -4.19
C ASP A 101 4.31 -4.95 -5.54
N VAL A 102 4.26 -3.64 -5.77
CA VAL A 102 3.57 -3.02 -6.92
C VAL A 102 4.47 -2.14 -7.77
N ILE A 103 5.25 -1.25 -7.17
CA ILE A 103 5.96 -0.18 -7.89
C ILE A 103 7.00 -0.69 -8.90
N HIS A 104 7.50 -1.90 -8.71
CA HIS A 104 8.45 -2.53 -9.61
C HIS A 104 7.86 -2.98 -10.96
N PHE A 105 6.53 -3.00 -11.10
CA PHE A 105 5.85 -3.22 -12.39
C PHE A 105 5.68 -1.93 -13.21
N MET A 106 5.91 -0.75 -12.59
CA MET A 106 5.65 0.55 -13.18
C MET A 106 6.91 1.16 -13.81
N ASN A 107 6.75 1.87 -14.92
CA ASN A 107 7.79 2.78 -15.40
C ASN A 107 7.83 4.05 -14.53
N ILE A 108 8.80 4.94 -14.76
CA ILE A 108 9.01 6.13 -13.95
C ILE A 108 7.82 7.10 -13.99
N ASP A 109 7.19 7.27 -15.15
CA ASP A 109 6.05 8.19 -15.30
C ASP A 109 4.83 7.68 -14.55
N GLU A 110 4.58 6.36 -14.63
CA GLU A 110 3.50 5.69 -13.88
C GLU A 110 3.73 5.81 -12.37
N ARG A 111 4.97 5.61 -11.87
CA ARG A 111 5.30 5.76 -10.46
C ARG A 111 5.10 7.18 -9.98
N ASN A 112 5.62 8.16 -10.71
CA ASN A 112 5.51 9.58 -10.38
C ASN A 112 4.04 10.04 -10.33
N LEU A 113 3.21 9.58 -11.26
CA LEU A 113 1.78 9.86 -11.24
C LEU A 113 1.11 9.22 -10.01
N THR A 114 1.43 7.97 -9.73
CA THR A 114 0.90 7.25 -8.56
C THR A 114 1.26 7.94 -7.24
N TYR A 115 2.51 8.35 -7.08
CA TYR A 115 2.95 9.05 -5.85
C TYR A 115 2.24 10.41 -5.67
N LYS A 116 2.04 11.17 -6.75
CA LYS A 116 1.28 12.43 -6.72
C LYS A 116 -0.17 12.20 -6.33
N GLU A 117 -0.82 11.17 -6.89
CA GLU A 117 -2.19 10.83 -6.55
C GLU A 117 -2.30 10.36 -5.08
N ILE A 118 -1.37 9.54 -4.61
CA ILE A 118 -1.33 9.13 -3.20
C ILE A 118 -1.14 10.35 -2.30
N ASN A 119 -0.22 11.27 -2.64
CA ASN A 119 -0.04 12.51 -1.88
C ASN A 119 -1.32 13.36 -1.87
N ARG A 120 -2.04 13.46 -2.99
CA ARG A 120 -3.29 14.20 -3.08
C ARG A 120 -4.37 13.67 -2.13
N ILE A 121 -4.56 12.35 -2.11
CA ILE A 121 -5.65 11.73 -1.34
C ILE A 121 -5.32 11.54 0.15
N LEU A 122 -4.04 11.50 0.54
CA LEU A 122 -3.65 11.39 1.93
C LEU A 122 -4.06 12.63 2.73
N LYS A 123 -4.63 12.40 3.91
CA LYS A 123 -4.85 13.44 4.91
C LYS A 123 -3.51 14.05 5.35
N ASN A 124 -3.57 15.24 5.94
CA ASN A 124 -2.42 15.79 6.66
C ASN A 124 -1.99 14.79 7.74
N ASN A 125 -0.69 14.50 7.82
CA ASN A 125 -0.11 13.44 8.65
C ASN A 125 -0.46 11.99 8.25
N GLY A 126 -1.21 11.78 7.17
CA GLY A 126 -1.46 10.45 6.62
C GLY A 126 -0.16 9.74 6.23
N ILE A 127 -0.20 8.42 6.26
CA ILE A 127 0.97 7.57 6.01
C ILE A 127 0.88 6.91 4.64
N PHE A 128 1.94 7.01 3.85
CA PHE A 128 2.18 6.17 2.68
C PHE A 128 3.20 5.10 3.03
N SER A 129 2.79 3.84 3.07
CA SER A 129 3.66 2.70 3.38
C SER A 129 3.94 1.88 2.14
N VAL A 130 5.23 1.67 1.85
CA VAL A 130 5.71 1.02 0.63
C VAL A 130 6.62 -0.17 0.94
N TYR A 131 6.39 -1.28 0.22
CA TYR A 131 7.35 -2.37 0.09
C TYR A 131 7.95 -2.33 -1.31
N PRO A 132 9.14 -1.74 -1.48
CA PRO A 132 9.80 -1.60 -2.78
C PRO A 132 10.59 -2.86 -3.13
N LYS A 133 9.89 -3.89 -3.56
CA LYS A 133 10.50 -5.15 -4.04
C LYS A 133 11.22 -4.91 -5.38
N HIS A 134 12.15 -5.81 -5.71
CA HIS A 134 12.86 -5.84 -7.00
C HIS A 134 13.65 -4.56 -7.35
N HIS A 135 14.11 -3.82 -6.35
CA HIS A 135 15.17 -2.84 -6.55
C HIS A 135 16.52 -3.54 -6.78
N LYS A 136 17.59 -2.81 -7.04
CA LYS A 136 18.92 -3.35 -7.34
C LYS A 136 19.30 -4.53 -6.43
N ASN A 137 19.77 -5.61 -7.02
CA ASN A 137 20.14 -6.87 -6.38
C ASN A 137 18.98 -7.74 -5.85
N ASN A 138 17.71 -7.38 -6.08
CA ASN A 138 16.59 -8.27 -5.85
C ASN A 138 16.20 -9.03 -7.12
N TYR A 139 16.12 -10.36 -7.04
CA TYR A 139 15.62 -11.19 -8.13
C TYR A 139 14.11 -11.46 -7.98
N PRO A 140 13.38 -11.66 -9.11
CA PRO A 140 13.78 -11.40 -10.50
C PRO A 140 13.98 -9.90 -10.78
N LEU A 141 14.76 -9.59 -11.85
CA LEU A 141 15.00 -8.21 -12.27
C LEU A 141 13.73 -7.62 -12.91
N MET A 142 13.31 -6.48 -12.42
CA MET A 142 12.14 -5.74 -12.89
C MET A 142 12.46 -4.26 -13.13
N LYS A 143 11.46 -3.39 -13.25
CA LYS A 143 11.66 -1.97 -13.60
C LYS A 143 12.48 -1.16 -12.59
N LEU A 144 12.56 -1.63 -11.35
CA LEU A 144 13.42 -1.03 -10.31
C LEU A 144 14.85 -1.61 -10.26
N ALA A 145 15.20 -2.57 -11.10
CA ALA A 145 16.46 -3.32 -11.01
C ALA A 145 17.73 -2.47 -11.05
N ASN A 146 17.66 -1.26 -11.62
CA ASN A 146 18.79 -0.33 -11.69
C ASN A 146 18.78 0.71 -10.55
N MET A 147 17.80 0.67 -9.66
CA MET A 147 17.63 1.61 -8.55
C MET A 147 18.13 1.00 -7.24
N GLU A 148 18.88 1.78 -6.48
CA GLU A 148 19.12 1.45 -5.09
C GLU A 148 17.94 1.91 -4.22
N LEU A 149 17.83 1.37 -3.01
CA LEU A 149 16.75 1.74 -2.10
C LEU A 149 16.68 3.26 -1.86
N ASN A 150 17.83 3.93 -1.81
CA ASN A 150 17.90 5.38 -1.64
C ASN A 150 17.41 6.15 -2.88
N ASP A 151 17.50 5.57 -4.07
CA ASP A 151 16.96 6.19 -5.28
C ASP A 151 15.43 6.13 -5.27
N VAL A 152 14.85 5.01 -4.82
CA VAL A 152 13.40 4.87 -4.62
C VAL A 152 12.90 5.89 -3.58
N ILE A 153 13.62 6.03 -2.45
CA ILE A 153 13.28 7.02 -1.41
C ILE A 153 13.30 8.45 -1.99
N ARG A 154 14.31 8.79 -2.77
CA ARG A 154 14.43 10.12 -3.40
C ARG A 154 13.28 10.38 -4.36
N GLU A 155 12.97 9.42 -5.23
CA GLU A 155 11.86 9.51 -6.18
C GLU A 155 10.51 9.77 -5.47
N ILE A 156 10.25 9.06 -4.37
CA ILE A 156 9.03 9.28 -3.59
C ILE A 156 9.04 10.64 -2.89
N ASN A 157 10.18 11.07 -2.32
CA ASN A 157 10.30 12.37 -1.67
C ASN A 157 10.01 13.55 -2.63
N GLU A 158 10.37 13.42 -3.91
CA GLU A 158 10.11 14.44 -4.94
C GLU A 158 8.61 14.67 -5.20
N SER A 159 7.75 13.73 -4.80
CA SER A 159 6.30 13.88 -4.86
C SER A 159 5.68 14.66 -3.69
N GLY A 160 6.50 15.11 -2.73
CA GLY A 160 6.04 15.76 -1.49
C GLY A 160 5.72 14.81 -0.34
N LEU A 161 5.99 13.51 -0.51
CA LEU A 161 5.90 12.48 0.53
C LEU A 161 7.27 12.31 1.17
N LEU A 162 7.45 12.69 2.43
CA LEU A 162 8.75 12.70 3.10
C LEU A 162 8.97 11.41 3.92
N LEU A 163 10.13 10.78 3.74
CA LEU A 163 10.47 9.57 4.50
C LEU A 163 10.42 9.87 6.01
N HIS A 164 9.57 9.13 6.72
CA HIS A 164 9.40 9.20 8.16
C HIS A 164 10.08 8.03 8.89
N GLN A 165 9.95 6.83 8.33
CA GLN A 165 10.48 5.61 8.95
C GLN A 165 10.95 4.62 7.89
N LYS A 166 12.05 3.91 8.18
CA LYS A 166 12.58 2.80 7.39
C LYS A 166 12.95 1.67 8.33
N PHE A 167 12.45 0.47 8.06
CA PHE A 167 12.78 -0.73 8.83
C PHE A 167 12.70 -1.98 7.97
N THR A 168 13.07 -3.12 8.51
CA THR A 168 12.87 -4.43 7.87
C THR A 168 11.80 -5.20 8.63
N GLY A 169 10.86 -5.80 7.88
CA GLY A 169 9.78 -6.61 8.43
C GLY A 169 9.63 -7.94 7.70
N GLU A 170 8.89 -8.85 8.33
CA GLU A 170 8.36 -10.02 7.63
C GLU A 170 7.11 -9.60 6.88
N LEU A 171 7.08 -9.88 5.58
CA LEU A 171 6.04 -9.46 4.65
C LEU A 171 5.55 -10.66 3.85
N LEU A 172 4.28 -10.67 3.49
CA LEU A 172 3.77 -11.64 2.54
C LEU A 172 4.10 -11.15 1.12
N HIS A 173 4.79 -11.98 0.37
CA HIS A 173 5.04 -11.80 -1.05
C HIS A 173 4.45 -13.00 -1.79
N ASP A 174 3.53 -12.76 -2.72
CA ASP A 174 2.72 -13.79 -3.34
C ASP A 174 2.08 -14.72 -2.28
N ASP A 175 2.64 -15.91 -2.05
CA ASP A 175 2.10 -16.92 -1.16
C ASP A 175 3.07 -17.39 -0.06
N TYR A 176 4.20 -16.67 0.13
CA TYR A 176 5.20 -16.96 1.17
C TYR A 176 5.63 -15.72 1.94
N ILE A 177 6.18 -15.94 3.14
CA ILE A 177 6.73 -14.86 3.98
C ILE A 177 8.20 -14.66 3.64
N GLU A 178 8.58 -13.42 3.43
CA GLU A 178 9.98 -13.02 3.30
C GLU A 178 10.29 -11.75 4.10
N ARG A 179 11.57 -11.49 4.28
CA ARG A 179 12.05 -10.28 4.96
C ARG A 179 12.38 -9.21 3.93
N GLY A 180 11.75 -8.04 4.07
CA GLY A 180 11.94 -6.92 3.17
C GLY A 180 12.01 -5.58 3.86
N TYR A 181 12.40 -4.54 3.10
CA TYR A 181 12.36 -3.17 3.58
C TYR A 181 10.95 -2.60 3.51
N VAL A 182 10.54 -1.94 4.58
CA VAL A 182 9.33 -1.14 4.64
C VAL A 182 9.72 0.32 4.76
N LEU A 183 9.15 1.16 3.91
CA LEU A 183 9.36 2.60 3.89
C LEU A 183 8.03 3.29 4.19
N ASN A 184 7.96 4.02 5.29
CA ASN A 184 6.81 4.82 5.64
C ASN A 184 7.12 6.29 5.38
N PHE A 185 6.29 6.93 4.58
CA PHE A 185 6.36 8.36 4.26
C PHE A 185 5.17 9.08 4.88
N ARG A 186 5.34 10.37 5.17
CA ARG A 186 4.25 11.26 5.55
C ARG A 186 4.10 12.37 4.50
N LYS A 187 2.89 12.82 4.33
CA LYS A 187 2.61 14.02 3.56
C LYS A 187 3.38 15.19 4.17
N GLY A 188 4.22 15.84 3.36
CA GLY A 188 4.90 17.06 3.79
C GLY A 188 3.88 18.15 4.12
N GLU A 189 4.16 18.99 5.11
CA GLU A 189 3.36 20.19 5.31
C GLU A 189 3.46 21.07 4.06
N ASP A 190 2.33 21.54 3.55
CA ASP A 190 2.31 22.60 2.56
C ASP A 190 3.07 23.80 3.14
N ARG A 191 4.34 23.97 2.79
CA ARG A 191 5.01 25.23 3.04
C ARG A 191 4.26 26.25 2.20
N ALA A 192 3.40 27.02 2.85
CA ALA A 192 2.87 28.24 2.25
C ALA A 192 4.08 28.98 1.69
N VAL A 193 4.17 29.03 0.36
CA VAL A 193 5.16 29.88 -0.30
C VAL A 193 4.70 31.29 0.00
N ASP A 194 5.26 31.88 1.06
CA ASP A 194 5.15 33.30 1.28
C ASP A 194 5.65 33.99 0.02
N ARG A 195 4.73 34.36 -0.85
CA ARG A 195 5.01 35.26 -1.99
C ARG A 195 5.11 36.64 -1.41
N TYR A 196 6.34 37.03 -1.10
CA TYR A 196 6.70 38.45 -0.97
C TYR A 196 6.91 39.07 -2.35
#